data_033e1088d29f5fa522775da64ce8e555
#
_entry.id   033e1088d29f5fa522775da64ce8e555
#
_cell.length_a   1.000
_cell.length_b   1.000
_cell.length_c   1.000
_cell.angle_alpha   90.00
_cell.angle_beta   90.00
_cell.angle_gamma   90.00
#
_symmetry.space_group_name_H-M   'P 1'
#
loop_
_entity.id
_entity.type
_entity.pdbx_description
1 polymer ?
#
loop_
_entity_poly.entity_id
_entity_poly.type
_entity_poly.pdbx_seq_one_letter_code
_entity_poly.pdbx_strand_id
1 'polypeptide(L)'
;MEVRLKEKIPGVFWPVHQAIRRGEVTEVVAKGGRGSGKSSYLSMELVWQLLRHPDCHAVVLRKVGGTLRNSVYNQIVWAIGELGCAGYFRCTVSPMECTYLPTGQKILFFGTDDPGKLKSLKLPFGAVGICWFEELDQFDGPEEVRNVEQTVLRGGSWTLTLKSFNPPAMARSWANRYALETRPGKLVHHSTYRDLPRAMLGERFWADAEHLQRTNPAAFRHEYGGEVVGSGAAVFANLQLRAVPDDELERYDRVYYGVDWGWYPDPWAYNAAAYDAARRVLVIFDELTRNRTPNRETAELLLARGAGTDGPLTADAAEPKSCADYRAAGLPCRAAQKGPGSVRESMKWLQGLAAIIIDPVRCPATAAEFSEYKYERDPRTGEVLPGYPDVNNHHIDAVRYAVEGVWRRRGS
;
A
#
# COMPACT_ATOMS: atom_id res chain seq x y z
N MET A 1 -2.03 41.13 -12.38
CA MET A 1 -1.72 40.00 -13.29
C MET A 1 -2.85 38.99 -13.18
N GLU A 2 -3.52 38.64 -14.29
CA GLU A 2 -4.56 37.60 -14.30
C GLU A 2 -3.98 36.27 -14.74
N VAL A 3 -3.90 35.31 -13.83
CA VAL A 3 -3.43 33.94 -14.14
C VAL A 3 -4.62 33.03 -14.35
N ARG A 4 -4.80 32.55 -15.60
CA ARG A 4 -5.91 31.67 -15.97
C ARG A 4 -5.46 30.21 -15.92
N LEU A 5 -5.54 29.59 -14.75
CA LEU A 5 -5.12 28.22 -14.53
C LEU A 5 -5.86 27.21 -15.45
N LYS A 6 -7.14 27.45 -15.76
CA LYS A 6 -7.97 26.59 -16.63
C LYS A 6 -7.34 26.30 -17.99
N GLU A 7 -6.60 27.23 -18.56
CA GLU A 7 -5.96 27.11 -19.88
C GLU A 7 -4.63 26.33 -19.79
N LYS A 8 -4.11 26.09 -18.59
CA LYS A 8 -2.80 25.51 -18.33
C LYS A 8 -2.86 24.09 -17.78
N ILE A 9 -3.95 23.71 -17.14
CA ILE A 9 -4.10 22.38 -16.52
C ILE A 9 -4.92 21.45 -17.43
N PRO A 10 -4.58 20.15 -17.50
CA PRO A 10 -5.40 19.16 -18.18
C PRO A 10 -6.81 19.09 -17.61
N GLY A 11 -7.80 18.82 -18.46
CA GLY A 11 -9.23 18.83 -18.08
C GLY A 11 -9.60 17.90 -16.94
N VAL A 12 -8.89 16.79 -16.76
CA VAL A 12 -9.08 15.83 -15.67
C VAL A 12 -8.90 16.46 -14.28
N PHE A 13 -8.08 17.51 -14.14
CA PHE A 13 -7.85 18.21 -12.88
C PHE A 13 -8.80 19.40 -12.63
N TRP A 14 -9.60 19.76 -13.61
CA TRP A 14 -10.52 20.89 -13.48
C TRP A 14 -11.54 20.74 -12.34
N PRO A 15 -12.16 19.57 -12.14
CA PRO A 15 -13.05 19.35 -10.98
C PRO A 15 -12.36 19.54 -9.63
N VAL A 16 -11.09 19.11 -9.52
CA VAL A 16 -10.28 19.24 -8.31
C VAL A 16 -10.05 20.74 -8.00
N HIS A 17 -9.57 21.49 -9.01
CA HIS A 17 -9.39 22.94 -8.89
C HIS A 17 -10.69 23.67 -8.47
N GLN A 18 -11.82 23.29 -9.06
CA GLN A 18 -13.11 23.89 -8.71
C GLN A 18 -13.52 23.60 -7.26
N ALA A 19 -13.32 22.36 -6.78
CA ALA A 19 -13.64 22.00 -5.40
C ALA A 19 -12.79 22.77 -4.39
N ILE A 20 -11.49 22.95 -4.65
CA ILE A 20 -10.62 23.79 -3.84
C ILE A 20 -11.12 25.25 -3.83
N ARG A 21 -11.45 25.81 -5.00
CA ARG A 21 -11.95 27.19 -5.12
C ARG A 21 -13.24 27.45 -4.37
N ARG A 22 -14.12 26.46 -4.27
CA ARG A 22 -15.39 26.56 -3.53
C ARG A 22 -15.22 26.37 -2.02
N GLY A 23 -14.00 26.05 -1.56
CA GLY A 23 -13.74 25.75 -0.16
C GLY A 23 -14.32 24.42 0.32
N GLU A 24 -14.69 23.53 -0.59
CA GLU A 24 -15.23 22.20 -0.29
C GLU A 24 -14.12 21.23 0.15
N VAL A 25 -12.86 21.54 -0.21
CA VAL A 25 -11.70 20.67 -0.04
C VAL A 25 -10.57 21.43 0.63
N THR A 26 -10.04 20.84 1.69
CA THR A 26 -8.84 21.29 2.43
C THR A 26 -7.68 20.33 2.28
N GLU A 27 -7.92 19.15 1.70
CA GLU A 27 -6.89 18.16 1.42
C GLU A 27 -7.15 17.48 0.07
N VAL A 28 -6.13 17.47 -0.78
CA VAL A 28 -6.12 16.74 -2.05
C VAL A 28 -5.07 15.64 -2.02
N VAL A 29 -5.49 14.42 -2.30
CA VAL A 29 -4.63 13.25 -2.48
C VAL A 29 -4.64 12.85 -3.95
N ALA A 30 -3.63 13.28 -4.70
CA ALA A 30 -3.47 12.95 -6.11
C ALA A 30 -2.64 11.68 -6.27
N LYS A 31 -3.28 10.58 -6.70
CA LYS A 31 -2.62 9.32 -7.01
C LYS A 31 -2.68 8.99 -8.49
N GLY A 32 -1.73 8.20 -8.99
CA GLY A 32 -1.75 7.79 -10.40
C GLY A 32 -0.42 7.24 -10.88
N GLY A 33 -0.39 6.71 -12.10
CA GLY A 33 0.79 6.15 -12.71
C GLY A 33 1.82 7.19 -13.17
N ARG A 34 2.86 6.70 -13.81
CA ARG A 34 3.87 7.55 -14.47
C ARG A 34 3.22 8.38 -15.57
N GLY A 35 3.68 9.62 -15.72
CA GLY A 35 3.19 10.53 -16.76
C GLY A 35 1.73 10.99 -16.57
N SER A 36 1.14 10.82 -15.39
CA SER A 36 -0.27 11.19 -15.14
C SER A 36 -0.50 12.69 -14.89
N GLY A 37 0.54 13.53 -14.89
CA GLY A 37 0.44 14.99 -14.74
C GLY A 37 0.14 15.52 -13.35
N LYS A 38 0.01 14.64 -12.33
CA LYS A 38 -0.38 15.04 -10.97
C LYS A 38 0.57 16.06 -10.33
N SER A 39 1.89 15.83 -10.39
CA SER A 39 2.87 16.76 -9.80
C SER A 39 2.91 18.09 -10.54
N SER A 40 2.75 18.07 -11.88
CA SER A 40 2.64 19.29 -12.70
C SER A 40 1.38 20.09 -12.36
N TYR A 41 0.25 19.41 -12.18
CA TYR A 41 -0.97 20.08 -11.73
C TYR A 41 -0.83 20.66 -10.33
N LEU A 42 -0.37 19.85 -9.34
CA LEU A 42 -0.29 20.31 -7.96
C LEU A 42 0.71 21.46 -7.78
N SER A 43 1.80 21.48 -8.53
CA SER A 43 2.74 22.60 -8.51
C SER A 43 2.11 23.91 -9.04
N MET A 44 1.35 23.84 -10.12
CA MET A 44 0.61 24.99 -10.64
C MET A 44 -0.52 25.44 -9.71
N GLU A 45 -1.25 24.49 -9.11
CA GLU A 45 -2.29 24.76 -8.12
C GLU A 45 -1.70 25.45 -6.90
N LEU A 46 -0.56 24.97 -6.37
CA LEU A 46 0.13 25.58 -5.24
C LEU A 46 0.49 27.04 -5.52
N VAL A 47 1.13 27.32 -6.65
CA VAL A 47 1.51 28.69 -7.03
C VAL A 47 0.28 29.57 -7.20
N TRP A 48 -0.77 29.07 -7.85
CA TRP A 48 -2.01 29.81 -8.05
C TRP A 48 -2.72 30.14 -6.73
N GLN A 49 -2.79 29.19 -5.79
CA GLN A 49 -3.38 29.41 -4.46
C GLN A 49 -2.53 30.39 -3.62
N LEU A 50 -1.20 30.31 -3.70
CA LEU A 50 -0.32 31.27 -3.04
C LEU A 50 -0.63 32.71 -3.48
N LEU A 51 -0.83 32.93 -4.78
CA LEU A 51 -1.15 34.26 -5.32
C LEU A 51 -2.53 34.78 -4.87
N ARG A 52 -3.45 33.90 -4.50
CA ARG A 52 -4.80 34.25 -4.06
C ARG A 52 -4.93 34.49 -2.56
N HIS A 53 -3.99 34.01 -1.79
CA HIS A 53 -4.00 34.09 -0.33
C HIS A 53 -2.75 34.85 0.15
N PRO A 54 -2.75 36.19 0.13
CA PRO A 54 -1.56 37.03 0.33
C PRO A 54 -0.90 36.87 1.70
N ASP A 55 -1.64 36.37 2.70
CA ASP A 55 -1.12 36.12 4.06
C ASP A 55 -0.56 34.72 4.25
N CYS A 56 -0.54 33.91 3.16
CA CYS A 56 -0.09 32.52 3.22
C CYS A 56 1.28 32.34 2.61
N HIS A 57 2.08 31.47 3.23
CA HIS A 57 3.29 30.87 2.67
C HIS A 57 3.00 29.40 2.30
N ALA A 58 3.90 28.80 1.51
CA ALA A 58 3.82 27.40 1.16
C ALA A 58 5.06 26.62 1.63
N VAL A 59 4.86 25.36 2.03
CA VAL A 59 5.92 24.41 2.33
C VAL A 59 5.77 23.20 1.42
N VAL A 60 6.86 22.82 0.76
CA VAL A 60 6.93 21.67 -0.13
C VAL A 60 7.89 20.65 0.47
N LEU A 61 7.46 19.42 0.56
CA LEU A 61 8.10 18.37 1.34
C LEU A 61 8.40 17.13 0.50
N ARG A 62 9.57 16.56 0.74
CA ARG A 62 9.93 15.19 0.38
C ARG A 62 10.50 14.46 1.59
N LYS A 63 10.52 13.14 1.56
CA LYS A 63 11.15 12.35 2.64
C LYS A 63 12.63 12.70 2.80
N VAL A 64 13.38 12.82 1.69
CA VAL A 64 14.83 13.04 1.68
C VAL A 64 15.17 14.42 1.12
N GLY A 65 15.81 15.26 1.94
CA GLY A 65 16.17 16.64 1.59
C GLY A 65 17.10 16.75 0.38
N GLY A 66 18.02 15.82 0.20
CA GLY A 66 18.95 15.80 -0.94
C GLY A 66 18.28 15.68 -2.32
N THR A 67 17.03 15.25 -2.37
CA THR A 67 16.27 15.08 -3.62
C THR A 67 15.45 16.31 -4.03
N LEU A 68 15.28 17.29 -3.15
CA LEU A 68 14.41 18.46 -3.32
C LEU A 68 14.73 19.27 -4.59
N ARG A 69 16.04 19.57 -4.81
CA ARG A 69 16.47 20.45 -5.90
C ARG A 69 16.09 19.91 -7.28
N ASN A 70 16.37 18.64 -7.52
CA ASN A 70 16.18 18.01 -8.82
C ASN A 70 14.75 17.50 -9.04
N SER A 71 13.87 17.69 -8.08
CA SER A 71 12.45 17.31 -8.15
C SER A 71 11.53 18.51 -7.92
N VAL A 72 10.99 18.67 -6.72
CA VAL A 72 9.95 19.64 -6.39
C VAL A 72 10.37 21.09 -6.55
N TYR A 73 11.65 21.44 -6.31
CA TYR A 73 12.10 22.80 -6.54
C TYR A 73 12.03 23.17 -8.04
N ASN A 74 12.62 22.34 -8.91
CA ASN A 74 12.56 22.57 -10.35
C ASN A 74 11.10 22.52 -10.85
N GLN A 75 10.25 21.67 -10.25
CA GLN A 75 8.83 21.57 -10.58
C GLN A 75 8.07 22.87 -10.25
N ILE A 76 8.34 23.50 -9.10
CA ILE A 76 7.75 24.78 -8.73
C ILE A 76 8.29 25.91 -9.64
N VAL A 77 9.59 25.96 -9.93
CA VAL A 77 10.17 26.95 -10.84
C VAL A 77 9.55 26.84 -12.24
N TRP A 78 9.36 25.60 -12.72
CA TRP A 78 8.65 25.34 -13.98
C TRP A 78 7.20 25.85 -13.91
N ALA A 79 6.45 25.57 -12.85
CA ALA A 79 5.07 25.99 -12.67
C ALA A 79 4.93 27.52 -12.67
N ILE A 80 5.86 28.21 -12.00
CA ILE A 80 5.94 29.69 -12.01
C ILE A 80 6.11 30.21 -13.44
N GLY A 81 6.95 29.57 -14.24
CA GLY A 81 7.15 29.89 -15.66
C GLY A 81 5.90 29.67 -16.50
N GLU A 82 5.28 28.48 -16.37
CA GLU A 82 4.06 28.12 -17.10
C GLU A 82 2.88 29.05 -16.82
N LEU A 83 2.79 29.53 -15.59
CA LEU A 83 1.77 30.50 -15.19
C LEU A 83 2.08 31.96 -15.60
N GLY A 84 3.20 32.17 -16.28
CA GLY A 84 3.64 33.51 -16.74
C GLY A 84 4.07 34.44 -15.61
N CYS A 85 4.46 33.87 -14.45
CA CYS A 85 4.77 34.64 -13.24
C CYS A 85 6.26 34.82 -12.99
N ALA A 86 7.16 34.32 -13.87
CA ALA A 86 8.60 34.26 -13.64
C ALA A 86 9.21 35.60 -13.21
N GLY A 87 8.80 36.71 -13.83
CA GLY A 87 9.29 38.06 -13.50
C GLY A 87 8.86 38.59 -12.12
N TYR A 88 7.93 37.91 -11.44
CA TYR A 88 7.43 38.28 -10.11
C TYR A 88 8.00 37.41 -9.00
N PHE A 89 8.80 36.40 -9.32
CA PHE A 89 9.40 35.50 -8.34
C PHE A 89 10.94 35.61 -8.35
N ARG A 90 11.52 35.54 -7.20
CA ARG A 90 12.95 35.30 -7.01
C ARG A 90 13.14 33.92 -6.41
N CYS A 91 13.69 32.98 -7.18
CA CYS A 91 13.98 31.63 -6.74
C CYS A 91 15.47 31.45 -6.50
N THR A 92 15.84 30.94 -5.32
CA THR A 92 17.22 30.69 -4.89
C THR A 92 17.42 29.22 -4.50
N VAL A 93 18.65 28.73 -4.63
CA VAL A 93 19.01 27.35 -4.26
C VAL A 93 19.62 27.30 -2.84
N SER A 94 20.19 28.41 -2.38
CA SER A 94 20.77 28.54 -1.04
C SER A 94 20.47 29.94 -0.46
N PRO A 95 19.54 30.05 0.48
CA PRO A 95 18.56 29.03 0.90
C PRO A 95 17.65 28.61 -0.25
N MET A 96 17.13 27.35 -0.20
CA MET A 96 16.22 26.86 -1.25
C MET A 96 14.82 27.39 -1.00
N GLU A 97 14.46 28.45 -1.73
CA GLU A 97 13.16 29.11 -1.62
C GLU A 97 12.78 29.84 -2.91
N CYS A 98 11.49 30.05 -3.12
CA CYS A 98 10.97 30.98 -4.12
C CYS A 98 10.15 32.06 -3.42
N THR A 99 10.55 33.33 -3.60
CA THR A 99 9.87 34.48 -3.00
C THR A 99 9.04 35.23 -4.05
N TYR A 100 7.77 35.41 -3.80
CA TYR A 100 6.90 36.27 -4.61
C TYR A 100 7.15 37.74 -4.22
N LEU A 101 7.76 38.50 -5.12
CA LEU A 101 8.31 39.82 -4.85
C LEU A 101 7.27 40.84 -4.42
N PRO A 102 6.03 40.89 -4.98
CA PRO A 102 5.05 41.90 -4.63
C PRO A 102 4.59 41.90 -3.17
N THR A 103 4.53 40.69 -2.54
CA THR A 103 4.04 40.54 -1.15
C THR A 103 5.12 40.02 -0.21
N GLY A 104 6.19 39.42 -0.72
CA GLY A 104 7.20 38.76 0.10
C GLY A 104 6.82 37.34 0.55
N GLN A 105 5.71 36.77 0.03
CA GLN A 105 5.32 35.39 0.30
C GLN A 105 6.42 34.41 -0.17
N LYS A 106 6.56 33.31 0.55
CA LYS A 106 7.62 32.32 0.27
C LYS A 106 7.04 30.93 0.00
N ILE A 107 7.68 30.23 -0.93
CA ILE A 107 7.58 28.77 -1.10
C ILE A 107 8.89 28.19 -0.59
N LEU A 108 8.84 27.37 0.45
CA LEU A 108 9.98 26.81 1.17
C LEU A 108 10.05 25.31 0.96
N PHE A 109 11.25 24.74 0.94
CA PHE A 109 11.47 23.33 0.62
C PHE A 109 12.22 22.63 1.75
N PHE A 110 11.66 21.50 2.24
CA PHE A 110 12.26 20.73 3.34
C PHE A 110 12.20 19.23 3.08
N GLY A 111 13.25 18.52 3.53
CA GLY A 111 13.20 17.09 3.76
C GLY A 111 12.72 16.80 5.18
N THR A 112 12.00 15.69 5.38
CA THR A 112 11.61 15.26 6.72
C THR A 112 12.67 14.39 7.40
N ASP A 113 13.76 14.09 6.70
CA ASP A 113 14.99 13.53 7.25
C ASP A 113 15.68 14.46 8.27
N ASP A 114 15.34 15.77 8.30
CA ASP A 114 15.78 16.73 9.31
C ASP A 114 14.56 17.47 9.92
N PRO A 115 13.84 16.87 10.89
CA PRO A 115 12.65 17.48 11.50
C PRO A 115 12.94 18.77 12.27
N GLY A 116 14.22 19.01 12.67
CA GLY A 116 14.63 20.21 13.39
C GLY A 116 14.44 21.48 12.58
N LYS A 117 14.69 21.42 11.28
CA LYS A 117 14.50 22.57 10.37
C LYS A 117 13.05 23.01 10.27
N LEU A 118 12.10 22.07 10.24
CA LEU A 118 10.67 22.40 10.20
C LEU A 118 10.18 23.07 11.49
N LYS A 119 10.65 22.59 12.66
CA LYS A 119 10.30 23.13 13.97
C LYS A 119 10.82 24.56 14.18
N SER A 120 11.93 24.92 13.54
CA SER A 120 12.58 26.23 13.64
C SER A 120 12.09 27.23 12.58
N LEU A 121 11.11 26.87 11.75
CA LEU A 121 10.57 27.72 10.70
C LEU A 121 10.03 29.04 11.26
N LYS A 122 10.62 30.16 10.81
CA LYS A 122 10.12 31.51 11.10
C LYS A 122 9.76 32.21 9.80
N LEU A 123 8.56 32.75 9.77
CA LEU A 123 8.03 33.50 8.62
C LEU A 123 8.12 34.99 8.91
N PRO A 124 8.33 35.83 7.90
CA PRO A 124 8.37 37.29 8.09
C PRO A 124 7.00 37.89 8.43
N PHE A 125 5.91 37.21 8.01
CA PHE A 125 4.52 37.57 8.28
C PHE A 125 3.62 36.34 8.04
N GLY A 126 2.33 36.43 8.33
CA GLY A 126 1.31 35.41 8.01
C GLY A 126 1.62 34.03 8.58
N ALA A 127 1.15 33.02 7.89
CA ALA A 127 1.30 31.61 8.27
C ALA A 127 1.54 30.71 7.05
N VAL A 128 1.96 29.46 7.28
CA VAL A 128 1.92 28.45 6.23
C VAL A 128 0.46 28.07 5.97
N GLY A 129 -0.04 28.40 4.79
CA GLY A 129 -1.38 28.03 4.34
C GLY A 129 -1.39 26.85 3.39
N ILE A 130 -0.25 26.54 2.76
CA ILE A 130 -0.17 25.44 1.78
C ILE A 130 0.95 24.50 2.17
N CYS A 131 0.65 23.18 2.22
CA CYS A 131 1.61 22.13 2.48
C CYS A 131 1.50 21.08 1.39
N TRP A 132 2.61 20.77 0.69
CA TRP A 132 2.63 19.73 -0.34
C TRP A 132 3.63 18.62 0.00
N PHE A 133 3.13 17.39 0.14
CA PHE A 133 3.90 16.17 0.30
C PHE A 133 4.03 15.48 -1.07
N GLU A 134 5.21 15.48 -1.65
CA GLU A 134 5.52 14.77 -2.88
C GLU A 134 6.16 13.42 -2.59
N GLU A 135 5.73 12.38 -3.33
CA GLU A 135 6.05 10.98 -3.08
C GLU A 135 5.65 10.55 -1.66
N LEU A 136 4.35 10.73 -1.37
CA LEU A 136 3.75 10.45 -0.06
C LEU A 136 4.07 9.04 0.47
N ASP A 137 4.18 8.06 -0.42
CA ASP A 137 4.48 6.67 -0.10
C ASP A 137 5.88 6.45 0.49
N GLN A 138 6.80 7.41 0.32
CA GLN A 138 8.16 7.35 0.89
C GLN A 138 8.23 7.79 2.36
N PHE A 139 7.22 8.49 2.88
CA PHE A 139 7.16 8.86 4.29
C PHE A 139 6.88 7.62 5.16
N ASP A 140 7.33 7.64 6.42
CA ASP A 140 7.28 6.48 7.31
C ASP A 140 5.84 6.05 7.67
N GLY A 141 4.86 6.97 7.54
CA GLY A 141 3.47 6.65 7.81
C GLY A 141 2.60 7.88 8.05
N PRO A 142 1.30 7.65 8.34
CA PRO A 142 0.34 8.73 8.56
C PRO A 142 0.67 9.58 9.81
N GLU A 143 1.39 9.01 10.78
CA GLU A 143 1.82 9.75 11.98
C GLU A 143 2.87 10.80 11.66
N GLU A 144 3.87 10.48 10.83
CA GLU A 144 4.86 11.44 10.38
C GLU A 144 4.19 12.60 9.64
N VAL A 145 3.31 12.28 8.69
CA VAL A 145 2.57 13.29 7.91
C VAL A 145 1.75 14.20 8.82
N ARG A 146 0.99 13.64 9.74
CA ARG A 146 0.21 14.41 10.72
C ARG A 146 1.07 15.30 11.60
N ASN A 147 2.20 14.80 12.09
CA ASN A 147 3.14 15.59 12.92
C ASN A 147 3.71 16.78 12.16
N VAL A 148 4.03 16.59 10.87
CA VAL A 148 4.49 17.67 10.00
C VAL A 148 3.36 18.69 9.75
N GLU A 149 2.16 18.26 9.40
CA GLU A 149 0.99 19.14 9.22
C GLU A 149 0.74 19.98 10.46
N GLN A 150 0.71 19.38 11.65
CA GLN A 150 0.53 20.07 12.91
C GLN A 150 1.68 21.04 13.26
N THR A 151 2.87 20.79 12.73
CA THR A 151 4.04 21.65 12.93
C THR A 151 3.99 22.87 12.03
N VAL A 152 3.63 22.71 10.74
CA VAL A 152 3.73 23.77 9.74
C VAL A 152 2.44 24.54 9.53
N LEU A 153 1.26 23.90 9.63
CA LEU A 153 -0.04 24.53 9.41
C LEU A 153 -0.60 25.14 10.71
N ARG A 154 0.11 26.13 11.26
CA ARG A 154 -0.28 26.79 12.50
C ARG A 154 -0.64 28.27 12.23
N GLY A 155 -1.75 28.73 12.80
CA GLY A 155 -2.07 30.16 12.92
C GLY A 155 -2.70 30.81 11.68
N GLY A 156 -3.04 30.07 10.64
CA GLY A 156 -3.75 30.62 9.47
C GLY A 156 -5.27 30.42 9.56
N SER A 157 -6.02 31.27 8.86
CA SER A 157 -7.49 31.12 8.71
C SER A 157 -7.87 30.20 7.55
N TRP A 158 -6.94 29.91 6.64
CA TRP A 158 -7.12 29.08 5.46
C TRP A 158 -5.95 28.14 5.30
N THR A 159 -6.23 26.88 5.00
CA THR A 159 -5.19 25.87 4.76
C THR A 159 -5.57 24.92 3.63
N LEU A 160 -4.57 24.46 2.88
CA LEU A 160 -4.67 23.45 1.85
C LEU A 160 -3.49 22.48 1.93
N THR A 161 -3.78 21.20 2.11
CA THR A 161 -2.78 20.15 2.03
C THR A 161 -2.87 19.42 0.68
N LEU A 162 -1.74 19.34 -0.01
CA LEU A 162 -1.58 18.62 -1.26
C LEU A 162 -0.70 17.40 -1.03
N LYS A 163 -1.09 16.25 -1.56
CA LYS A 163 -0.35 14.98 -1.44
C LYS A 163 -0.32 14.29 -2.78
N SER A 164 0.84 13.84 -3.20
CA SER A 164 1.01 13.14 -4.48
C SER A 164 1.86 11.89 -4.33
N PHE A 165 1.45 10.81 -4.98
CA PHE A 165 2.22 9.57 -5.02
C PHE A 165 1.82 8.65 -6.18
N ASN A 166 2.73 7.76 -6.54
CA ASN A 166 2.42 6.60 -7.35
C ASN A 166 2.02 5.47 -6.40
N PRO A 167 0.81 4.87 -6.53
CA PRO A 167 0.39 3.82 -5.64
C PRO A 167 1.40 2.68 -5.60
N PRO A 168 1.97 2.32 -4.42
CA PRO A 168 2.75 1.11 -4.30
C PRO A 168 1.97 -0.12 -4.74
N ALA A 169 2.67 -1.13 -5.26
CA ALA A 169 2.02 -2.35 -5.75
C ALA A 169 1.22 -3.08 -4.67
N MET A 170 1.64 -2.97 -3.41
CA MET A 170 1.00 -3.62 -2.27
C MET A 170 -0.22 -2.87 -1.77
N ALA A 171 -1.37 -3.54 -1.73
CA ALA A 171 -2.64 -2.95 -1.25
C ALA A 171 -2.57 -2.42 0.19
N ARG A 172 -1.81 -3.09 1.05
CA ARG A 172 -1.65 -2.69 2.47
C ARG A 172 -0.64 -1.57 2.71
N SER A 173 0.09 -1.09 1.70
CA SER A 173 0.92 0.10 1.85
C SER A 173 0.10 1.19 2.55
N TRP A 174 0.70 1.84 3.53
CA TRP A 174 0.01 2.86 4.31
C TRP A 174 -0.55 3.98 3.42
N ALA A 175 0.17 4.37 2.36
CA ALA A 175 -0.28 5.41 1.43
C ALA A 175 -1.53 4.97 0.63
N ASN A 176 -1.60 3.69 0.21
CA ASN A 176 -2.79 3.14 -0.43
C ASN A 176 -3.98 3.11 0.52
N ARG A 177 -3.81 2.65 1.77
CA ARG A 177 -4.86 2.67 2.80
C ARG A 177 -5.29 4.10 3.13
N TYR A 178 -4.32 5.00 3.29
CA TYR A 178 -4.59 6.42 3.51
C TYR A 178 -5.48 7.02 2.41
N ALA A 179 -5.22 6.69 1.14
CA ALA A 179 -6.06 7.15 0.03
C ALA A 179 -7.48 6.58 0.04
N LEU A 180 -7.73 5.46 0.71
CA LEU A 180 -9.08 4.87 0.85
C LEU A 180 -9.88 5.47 2.02
N GLU A 181 -9.22 6.14 2.97
CA GLU A 181 -9.89 6.76 4.10
C GLU A 181 -10.77 7.93 3.64
N THR A 182 -12.05 7.92 4.02
CA THR A 182 -12.99 9.00 3.76
C THR A 182 -13.07 9.92 4.97
N ARG A 183 -12.86 11.23 4.76
CA ARG A 183 -13.04 12.25 5.79
C ARG A 183 -13.53 13.57 5.18
N PRO A 184 -14.24 14.40 5.95
CA PRO A 184 -14.67 15.70 5.46
C PRO A 184 -13.51 16.56 4.94
N GLY A 185 -13.70 17.24 3.83
CA GLY A 185 -12.69 18.10 3.21
C GLY A 185 -11.55 17.38 2.49
N LYS A 186 -11.52 16.05 2.47
CA LYS A 186 -10.53 15.26 1.72
C LYS A 186 -11.07 14.82 0.37
N LEU A 187 -10.33 15.11 -0.69
CA LEU A 187 -10.60 14.68 -2.05
C LEU A 187 -9.46 13.78 -2.54
N VAL A 188 -9.80 12.56 -2.98
CA VAL A 188 -8.85 11.66 -3.62
C VAL A 188 -9.08 11.70 -5.12
N HIS A 189 -8.03 12.03 -5.87
CA HIS A 189 -8.06 12.10 -7.33
C HIS A 189 -7.11 11.07 -7.93
N HIS A 190 -7.59 10.33 -8.92
CA HIS A 190 -6.79 9.40 -9.71
C HIS A 190 -6.64 9.92 -11.13
N SER A 191 -5.41 9.94 -11.65
CA SER A 191 -5.12 10.28 -13.04
C SER A 191 -4.11 9.31 -13.65
N THR A 192 -4.19 9.15 -14.95
CA THR A 192 -3.29 8.32 -15.75
C THR A 192 -2.68 9.15 -16.88
N TYR A 193 -1.69 8.62 -17.55
CA TYR A 193 -1.08 9.26 -18.71
C TYR A 193 -2.09 9.50 -19.87
N ARG A 194 -3.18 8.72 -19.91
CA ARG A 194 -4.23 8.83 -20.93
C ARG A 194 -5.11 10.06 -20.77
N ASP A 195 -5.09 10.66 -19.58
CA ASP A 195 -5.84 11.87 -19.26
C ASP A 195 -5.12 13.14 -19.75
N LEU A 196 -3.90 12.98 -20.29
CA LEU A 196 -3.09 14.07 -20.83
C LEU A 196 -3.10 14.10 -22.35
N PRO A 197 -2.96 15.29 -22.97
CA PRO A 197 -2.70 15.38 -24.39
C PRO A 197 -1.46 14.59 -24.81
N ARG A 198 -1.56 13.79 -25.86
CA ARG A 198 -0.47 12.92 -26.35
C ARG A 198 0.85 13.68 -26.53
N ALA A 199 0.77 14.90 -27.04
CA ALA A 199 1.95 15.75 -27.29
C ALA A 199 2.73 16.13 -26.01
N MET A 200 2.10 16.10 -24.84
CA MET A 200 2.78 16.46 -23.57
C MET A 200 3.79 15.40 -23.14
N LEU A 201 3.60 14.14 -23.52
CA LEU A 201 4.44 13.02 -23.08
C LEU A 201 5.41 12.55 -24.19
N GLY A 202 5.11 12.89 -25.44
CA GLY A 202 5.91 12.50 -26.63
C GLY A 202 5.69 11.05 -27.07
N GLU A 203 5.95 10.78 -28.35
CA GLU A 203 5.66 9.48 -28.98
C GLU A 203 6.41 8.30 -28.36
N ARG A 204 7.65 8.51 -27.91
CA ARG A 204 8.43 7.45 -27.27
C ARG A 204 7.77 6.95 -25.98
N PHE A 205 7.28 7.86 -25.14
CA PHE A 205 6.58 7.47 -23.90
C PHE A 205 5.36 6.59 -24.19
N TRP A 206 4.58 6.94 -25.21
CA TRP A 206 3.42 6.17 -25.63
C TRP A 206 3.81 4.79 -26.16
N ALA A 207 4.85 4.72 -27.01
CA ALA A 207 5.36 3.47 -27.55
C ALA A 207 5.85 2.52 -26.43
N ASP A 208 6.58 3.05 -25.44
CA ASP A 208 7.06 2.27 -24.28
C ASP A 208 5.88 1.76 -23.44
N ALA A 209 4.86 2.58 -23.20
CA ALA A 209 3.65 2.19 -22.50
C ALA A 209 2.87 1.08 -23.23
N GLU A 210 2.68 1.21 -24.55
CA GLU A 210 2.03 0.21 -25.39
C GLU A 210 2.84 -1.09 -25.48
N HIS A 211 4.16 -1.00 -25.53
CA HIS A 211 5.03 -2.17 -25.48
C HIS A 211 4.87 -2.92 -24.15
N LEU A 212 4.93 -2.22 -23.03
CA LEU A 212 4.75 -2.83 -21.71
C LEU A 212 3.34 -3.42 -21.55
N GLN A 213 2.32 -2.77 -22.11
CA GLN A 213 0.95 -3.29 -22.08
C GLN A 213 0.83 -4.66 -22.77
N ARG A 214 1.56 -4.87 -23.88
CA ARG A 214 1.57 -6.15 -24.60
C ARG A 214 2.43 -7.22 -23.94
N THR A 215 3.58 -6.84 -23.39
CA THR A 215 4.58 -7.79 -22.88
C THR A 215 4.38 -8.13 -21.40
N ASN A 216 3.90 -7.18 -20.59
CA ASN A 216 3.62 -7.35 -19.16
C ASN A 216 2.42 -6.51 -18.72
N PRO A 217 1.17 -6.97 -18.97
CA PRO A 217 -0.05 -6.22 -18.61
C PRO A 217 -0.17 -5.85 -17.13
N ALA A 218 0.39 -6.67 -16.23
CA ALA A 218 0.35 -6.39 -14.79
C ALA A 218 1.27 -5.22 -14.44
N ALA A 219 2.51 -5.22 -14.93
CA ALA A 219 3.43 -4.10 -14.76
C ALA A 219 2.87 -2.81 -15.39
N PHE A 220 2.26 -2.91 -16.58
CA PHE A 220 1.62 -1.78 -17.25
C PHE A 220 0.50 -1.16 -16.39
N ARG A 221 -0.42 -1.98 -15.87
CA ARG A 221 -1.50 -1.48 -14.99
C ARG A 221 -0.95 -0.78 -13.76
N HIS A 222 0.11 -1.33 -13.18
CA HIS A 222 0.76 -0.72 -12.03
C HIS A 222 1.48 0.59 -12.40
N GLU A 223 2.43 0.54 -13.33
CA GLU A 223 3.34 1.66 -13.60
C GLU A 223 2.65 2.83 -14.29
N TYR A 224 1.81 2.56 -15.29
CA TYR A 224 1.13 3.58 -16.10
C TYR A 224 -0.32 3.81 -15.66
N GLY A 225 -1.00 2.76 -15.19
CA GLY A 225 -2.37 2.88 -14.68
C GLY A 225 -2.44 3.40 -13.25
N GLY A 226 -1.36 3.25 -12.47
CA GLY A 226 -1.38 3.58 -11.04
C GLY A 226 -2.29 2.64 -10.25
N GLU A 227 -2.45 1.40 -10.73
CA GLU A 227 -3.24 0.38 -10.07
C GLU A 227 -2.41 -0.38 -9.02
N VAL A 228 -3.09 -0.82 -7.98
CA VAL A 228 -2.54 -1.70 -6.96
C VAL A 228 -2.68 -3.14 -7.46
N VAL A 229 -1.63 -3.69 -8.05
CA VAL A 229 -1.67 -5.00 -8.74
C VAL A 229 -0.93 -6.12 -7.99
N GLY A 230 -0.37 -5.84 -6.83
CA GLY A 230 0.60 -6.71 -6.20
C GLY A 230 1.98 -6.63 -6.88
N SER A 231 3.03 -7.10 -6.21
CA SER A 231 4.35 -7.18 -6.85
C SER A 231 4.40 -8.42 -7.75
N GLY A 232 4.96 -8.33 -8.94
CA GLY A 232 5.19 -9.47 -9.83
C GLY A 232 6.11 -10.58 -9.26
N ALA A 233 6.54 -10.46 -8.01
CA ALA A 233 7.25 -11.44 -7.23
C ALA A 233 6.34 -12.19 -6.24
N ALA A 234 5.02 -11.96 -6.25
CA ALA A 234 4.09 -12.65 -5.39
C ALA A 234 4.14 -14.16 -5.66
N VAL A 235 4.23 -14.96 -4.60
CA VAL A 235 4.23 -16.42 -4.69
C VAL A 235 2.84 -16.92 -5.10
N PHE A 236 1.77 -16.27 -4.65
CA PHE A 236 0.38 -16.66 -4.93
C PHE A 236 -0.29 -15.67 -5.89
N ALA A 237 -0.19 -15.91 -7.18
CA ALA A 237 -0.86 -15.10 -8.22
C ALA A 237 -2.39 -15.39 -8.31
N ASN A 238 -2.85 -16.49 -7.72
CA ASN A 238 -4.22 -16.98 -7.72
C ASN A 238 -5.01 -16.59 -6.45
N LEU A 239 -4.51 -15.62 -5.68
CA LEU A 239 -5.14 -15.14 -4.46
C LEU A 239 -6.34 -14.24 -4.77
N GLN A 240 -7.45 -14.45 -4.05
CA GLN A 240 -8.67 -13.64 -4.10
C GLN A 240 -9.08 -13.25 -2.69
N LEU A 241 -9.10 -11.96 -2.38
CA LEU A 241 -9.57 -11.45 -1.10
C LEU A 241 -11.02 -11.00 -1.25
N ARG A 242 -11.93 -11.69 -0.59
CA ARG A 242 -13.37 -11.36 -0.56
C ARG A 242 -14.06 -11.88 0.68
N ALA A 243 -15.16 -11.28 1.05
CA ALA A 243 -16.02 -11.84 2.09
C ALA A 243 -16.53 -13.23 1.68
N VAL A 244 -16.61 -14.13 2.65
CA VAL A 244 -17.15 -15.48 2.50
C VAL A 244 -18.39 -15.60 3.40
N PRO A 245 -19.61 -15.57 2.82
CA PRO A 245 -20.86 -15.72 3.58
C PRO A 245 -21.00 -17.10 4.22
N ASP A 246 -21.75 -17.19 5.32
CA ASP A 246 -21.93 -18.46 6.04
C ASP A 246 -22.65 -19.51 5.17
N ASP A 247 -23.60 -19.09 4.34
CA ASP A 247 -24.30 -19.99 3.41
C ASP A 247 -23.39 -20.58 2.31
N GLU A 248 -22.27 -19.90 2.01
CA GLU A 248 -21.23 -20.46 1.14
C GLU A 248 -20.44 -21.55 1.88
N LEU A 249 -20.14 -21.34 3.17
CA LEU A 249 -19.41 -22.29 3.99
C LEU A 249 -20.18 -23.57 4.24
N GLU A 250 -21.49 -23.49 4.42
CA GLU A 250 -22.38 -24.65 4.62
C GLU A 250 -22.42 -25.60 3.42
N ARG A 251 -21.95 -25.20 2.24
CA ARG A 251 -21.89 -26.02 1.02
C ARG A 251 -20.67 -26.93 0.95
N TYR A 252 -19.72 -26.78 1.87
CA TYR A 252 -18.53 -27.60 1.89
C TYR A 252 -18.71 -28.78 2.84
N ASP A 253 -18.53 -29.97 2.32
CA ASP A 253 -18.69 -31.23 3.07
C ASP A 253 -17.60 -31.45 4.13
N ARG A 254 -16.53 -30.67 4.11
CA ARG A 254 -15.40 -30.87 5.00
C ARG A 254 -14.59 -29.62 5.23
N VAL A 255 -14.27 -29.39 6.51
CA VAL A 255 -13.30 -28.38 6.97
C VAL A 255 -11.97 -29.05 7.32
N TYR A 256 -10.90 -28.38 6.96
CA TYR A 256 -9.52 -28.75 7.24
C TYR A 256 -8.91 -27.76 8.22
N TYR A 257 -8.24 -28.27 9.26
CA TYR A 257 -7.69 -27.48 10.34
C TYR A 257 -6.18 -27.65 10.39
N GLY A 258 -5.44 -26.52 10.49
CA GLY A 258 -3.99 -26.54 10.55
C GLY A 258 -3.43 -25.63 11.62
N VAL A 259 -2.30 -26.06 12.21
CA VAL A 259 -1.56 -25.28 13.20
C VAL A 259 -0.09 -25.26 12.86
N ASP A 260 0.48 -24.05 12.88
CA ASP A 260 1.92 -23.83 12.96
C ASP A 260 2.29 -23.43 14.37
N TRP A 261 3.27 -24.15 14.97
CA TRP A 261 3.68 -23.90 16.35
C TRP A 261 4.59 -22.69 16.43
N GLY A 262 4.36 -21.86 17.45
CA GLY A 262 5.18 -20.74 17.79
C GLY A 262 4.94 -20.30 19.23
N TRP A 263 5.88 -19.57 19.81
CA TRP A 263 5.77 -19.03 21.16
C TRP A 263 6.06 -17.54 21.21
N TYR A 264 7.29 -17.14 20.88
CA TYR A 264 7.78 -15.76 20.75
C TYR A 264 9.26 -15.78 20.34
N PRO A 265 9.72 -14.97 19.38
CA PRO A 265 8.95 -13.92 18.63
C PRO A 265 7.96 -14.46 17.61
N ASP A 266 8.14 -15.70 17.15
CA ASP A 266 7.27 -16.32 16.14
C ASP A 266 5.92 -16.69 16.78
N PRO A 267 4.80 -16.28 16.17
CA PRO A 267 3.49 -16.57 16.73
C PRO A 267 3.08 -18.01 16.49
N TRP A 268 2.24 -18.53 17.39
CA TRP A 268 1.40 -19.67 17.12
C TRP A 268 0.28 -19.25 16.16
N ALA A 269 0.06 -20.00 15.09
CA ALA A 269 -0.92 -19.70 14.06
C ALA A 269 -1.84 -20.89 13.78
N TYR A 270 -3.13 -20.61 13.65
CA TYR A 270 -4.17 -21.58 13.28
C TYR A 270 -4.97 -21.07 12.10
N ASN A 271 -5.38 -21.99 11.21
CA ASN A 271 -6.33 -21.73 10.15
C ASN A 271 -7.32 -22.86 9.96
N ALA A 272 -8.57 -22.49 9.59
CA ALA A 272 -9.56 -23.40 9.04
C ALA A 272 -9.82 -23.08 7.56
N ALA A 273 -9.91 -24.12 6.75
CA ALA A 273 -10.12 -24.00 5.32
C ALA A 273 -11.06 -25.09 4.79
N ALA A 274 -11.78 -24.78 3.71
CA ALA A 274 -12.55 -25.72 2.91
C ALA A 274 -11.93 -25.84 1.52
N TYR A 275 -12.07 -27.02 0.90
CA TYR A 275 -11.50 -27.25 -0.43
C TYR A 275 -12.55 -27.86 -1.37
N ASP A 276 -12.85 -27.15 -2.45
CA ASP A 276 -13.64 -27.63 -3.59
C ASP A 276 -12.70 -28.32 -4.60
N ALA A 277 -12.74 -29.64 -4.61
CA ALA A 277 -11.90 -30.44 -5.50
C ALA A 277 -12.31 -30.32 -6.99
N ALA A 278 -13.58 -30.10 -7.27
CA ALA A 278 -14.11 -30.00 -8.64
C ALA A 278 -13.65 -28.68 -9.29
N ARG A 279 -13.73 -27.59 -8.54
CA ARG A 279 -13.34 -26.25 -9.00
C ARG A 279 -11.86 -25.94 -8.73
N ARG A 280 -11.18 -26.77 -7.92
CA ARG A 280 -9.81 -26.54 -7.45
C ARG A 280 -9.68 -25.18 -6.72
N VAL A 281 -10.63 -24.89 -5.83
CA VAL A 281 -10.68 -23.67 -5.05
C VAL A 281 -10.47 -23.99 -3.57
N LEU A 282 -9.56 -23.28 -2.93
CA LEU A 282 -9.36 -23.31 -1.49
C LEU A 282 -9.98 -22.06 -0.88
N VAL A 283 -10.80 -22.20 0.16
CA VAL A 283 -11.43 -21.11 0.88
C VAL A 283 -10.96 -21.11 2.32
N ILE A 284 -10.33 -20.02 2.78
CA ILE A 284 -9.81 -19.85 4.14
C ILE A 284 -10.71 -18.84 4.84
N PHE A 285 -11.31 -19.24 5.96
CA PHE A 285 -12.40 -18.49 6.59
C PHE A 285 -12.33 -18.36 8.10
N ASP A 286 -11.36 -19.00 8.77
CA ASP A 286 -11.12 -18.81 10.21
C ASP A 286 -9.62 -18.84 10.49
N GLU A 287 -9.19 -17.95 11.39
CA GLU A 287 -7.81 -17.87 11.85
C GLU A 287 -7.73 -17.53 13.35
N LEU A 288 -6.63 -17.89 13.95
CA LEU A 288 -6.27 -17.43 15.27
C LEU A 288 -4.75 -17.30 15.38
N THR A 289 -4.30 -16.17 15.90
CA THR A 289 -2.88 -15.90 16.18
C THR A 289 -2.70 -15.70 17.68
N ARG A 290 -1.69 -16.34 18.27
CA ARG A 290 -1.36 -16.16 19.69
C ARG A 290 0.15 -16.13 19.90
N ASN A 291 0.56 -15.47 20.96
CA ASN A 291 1.92 -15.48 21.48
C ASN A 291 1.92 -15.83 22.97
N ARG A 292 2.90 -16.58 23.43
CA ARG A 292 3.10 -16.94 24.83
C ARG A 292 1.85 -17.56 25.48
N THR A 293 1.08 -18.35 24.70
CA THR A 293 -0.16 -18.98 25.14
C THR A 293 0.05 -20.48 25.29
N PRO A 294 -0.26 -21.09 26.47
CA PRO A 294 -0.07 -22.52 26.69
C PRO A 294 -0.94 -23.39 25.75
N ASN A 295 -0.45 -24.58 25.41
CA ASN A 295 -1.12 -25.55 24.52
C ASN A 295 -2.56 -25.88 24.98
N ARG A 296 -2.79 -25.98 26.28
CA ARG A 296 -4.12 -26.23 26.82
C ARG A 296 -5.12 -25.12 26.49
N GLU A 297 -4.70 -23.89 26.65
CA GLU A 297 -5.55 -22.72 26.38
C GLU A 297 -5.84 -22.60 24.86
N THR A 298 -4.84 -22.80 24.00
CA THR A 298 -5.05 -22.79 22.55
C THR A 298 -5.96 -23.94 22.13
N ALA A 299 -5.84 -25.12 22.73
CA ALA A 299 -6.73 -26.26 22.44
C ALA A 299 -8.18 -25.95 22.85
N GLU A 300 -8.40 -25.36 24.03
CA GLU A 300 -9.74 -24.95 24.49
C GLU A 300 -10.37 -23.90 23.54
N LEU A 301 -9.57 -22.93 23.08
CA LEU A 301 -10.02 -21.93 22.10
C LEU A 301 -10.42 -22.57 20.75
N LEU A 302 -9.67 -23.57 20.29
CA LEU A 302 -9.97 -24.27 19.03
C LEU A 302 -11.20 -25.16 19.15
N LEU A 303 -11.36 -25.86 20.27
CA LEU A 303 -12.57 -26.66 20.53
C LEU A 303 -13.83 -25.80 20.56
N ALA A 304 -13.76 -24.61 21.17
CA ALA A 304 -14.86 -23.66 21.17
C ALA A 304 -15.23 -23.13 19.77
N ARG A 305 -14.31 -23.20 18.80
CA ARG A 305 -14.53 -22.87 17.38
C ARG A 305 -14.94 -24.07 16.53
N GLY A 306 -15.16 -25.24 17.13
CA GLY A 306 -15.53 -26.45 16.42
C GLY A 306 -14.38 -27.13 15.67
N ALA A 307 -13.14 -26.79 15.96
CA ALA A 307 -12.02 -27.48 15.33
C ALA A 307 -12.00 -28.96 15.75
N GLY A 308 -11.69 -29.84 14.79
CA GLY A 308 -11.65 -31.28 15.02
C GLY A 308 -12.96 -32.01 14.75
N THR A 309 -14.08 -31.32 14.44
CA THR A 309 -15.39 -31.95 14.16
C THR A 309 -15.40 -32.73 12.86
N ASP A 310 -14.77 -32.20 11.80
CA ASP A 310 -14.73 -32.84 10.47
C ASP A 310 -13.48 -33.70 10.22
N GLY A 311 -12.70 -33.88 11.27
CA GLY A 311 -11.48 -34.66 11.23
C GLY A 311 -10.34 -34.04 12.06
N PRO A 312 -9.24 -34.76 12.23
CA PRO A 312 -8.16 -34.28 13.07
C PRO A 312 -7.48 -33.04 12.51
N LEU A 313 -7.16 -32.10 13.40
CA LEU A 313 -6.27 -30.98 13.14
C LEU A 313 -4.88 -31.53 12.77
N THR A 314 -4.25 -30.93 11.77
CA THR A 314 -2.87 -31.25 11.38
C THR A 314 -1.94 -30.15 11.82
N ALA A 315 -0.96 -30.46 12.66
CA ALA A 315 -0.02 -29.48 13.20
C ALA A 315 1.41 -29.77 12.73
N ASP A 316 2.27 -28.77 12.79
CA ASP A 316 3.68 -28.95 12.49
C ASP A 316 4.27 -30.13 13.29
N ALA A 317 5.09 -30.92 12.63
CA ALA A 317 5.73 -32.11 13.23
C ALA A 317 6.92 -31.78 14.15
N ALA A 318 7.38 -30.55 14.19
CA ALA A 318 8.52 -30.14 15.01
C ALA A 318 8.26 -30.33 16.53
N GLU A 319 6.97 -30.28 16.94
CA GLU A 319 6.57 -30.39 18.36
C GLU A 319 5.61 -31.56 18.63
N PRO A 320 6.09 -32.82 18.68
CA PRO A 320 5.24 -34.00 18.95
C PRO A 320 4.54 -33.92 20.33
N LYS A 321 5.18 -33.26 21.32
CA LYS A 321 4.61 -33.03 22.65
C LYS A 321 3.39 -32.15 22.60
N SER A 322 3.43 -31.06 21.84
CA SER A 322 2.29 -30.13 21.67
C SER A 322 1.09 -30.83 21.02
N CYS A 323 1.32 -31.73 20.05
CA CYS A 323 0.25 -32.59 19.52
C CYS A 323 -0.32 -33.55 20.59
N ALA A 324 0.50 -34.07 21.51
CA ALA A 324 0.02 -34.91 22.61
C ALA A 324 -0.82 -34.11 23.63
N ASP A 325 -0.39 -32.89 23.95
CA ASP A 325 -1.14 -31.97 24.83
C ASP A 325 -2.53 -31.67 24.25
N TYR A 326 -2.64 -31.42 22.94
CA TYR A 326 -3.92 -31.19 22.25
C TYR A 326 -4.85 -32.41 22.37
N ARG A 327 -4.33 -33.60 22.11
CA ARG A 327 -5.11 -34.85 22.28
C ARG A 327 -5.56 -35.05 23.74
N ALA A 328 -4.70 -34.74 24.71
CA ALA A 328 -5.03 -34.80 26.11
C ALA A 328 -6.14 -33.79 26.52
N ALA A 329 -6.19 -32.64 25.84
CA ALA A 329 -7.25 -31.65 25.98
C ALA A 329 -8.55 -32.01 25.21
N GLY A 330 -8.60 -33.13 24.50
CA GLY A 330 -9.76 -33.60 23.76
C GLY A 330 -9.85 -33.13 22.33
N LEU A 331 -8.85 -32.40 21.81
CA LEU A 331 -8.76 -31.97 20.42
C LEU A 331 -8.01 -33.02 19.57
N PRO A 332 -8.68 -33.68 18.62
CA PRO A 332 -8.01 -34.62 17.72
C PRO A 332 -6.90 -33.91 16.92
N CYS A 333 -5.65 -34.30 17.16
CA CYS A 333 -4.49 -33.68 16.54
C CYS A 333 -3.51 -34.74 16.01
N ARG A 334 -2.98 -34.52 14.81
CA ARG A 334 -1.91 -35.31 14.21
C ARG A 334 -0.76 -34.41 13.77
N ALA A 335 0.45 -34.96 13.78
CA ALA A 335 1.60 -34.29 13.22
C ALA A 335 1.57 -34.36 11.67
N ALA A 336 1.97 -33.30 11.03
CA ALA A 336 2.21 -33.26 9.58
C ALA A 336 3.37 -34.21 9.19
N GLN A 337 3.27 -34.79 8.03
CA GLN A 337 4.36 -35.66 7.52
C GLN A 337 5.38 -34.77 6.82
N LYS A 338 6.52 -34.52 7.46
CA LYS A 338 7.64 -33.80 6.84
C LYS A 338 8.52 -34.75 6.04
N GLY A 339 8.99 -34.33 4.88
CA GLY A 339 9.95 -35.05 4.04
C GLY A 339 10.68 -34.09 3.12
N PRO A 340 11.80 -34.55 2.50
CA PRO A 340 12.51 -33.74 1.52
C PRO A 340 11.56 -33.23 0.43
N GLY A 341 11.53 -31.90 0.19
CA GLY A 341 10.69 -31.30 -0.84
C GLY A 341 9.24 -31.03 -0.45
N SER A 342 8.75 -31.39 0.75
CA SER A 342 7.35 -31.23 1.15
C SER A 342 6.89 -29.75 1.12
N VAL A 343 7.76 -28.80 1.47
CA VAL A 343 7.48 -27.38 1.33
C VAL A 343 7.25 -27.01 -0.14
N ARG A 344 8.18 -27.41 -0.99
CA ARG A 344 8.10 -27.12 -2.43
C ARG A 344 6.86 -27.74 -3.09
N GLU A 345 6.50 -28.94 -2.71
CA GLU A 345 5.34 -29.67 -3.28
C GLU A 345 4.02 -29.00 -2.84
N SER A 346 3.86 -28.70 -1.55
CA SER A 346 2.66 -28.05 -1.03
C SER A 346 2.50 -26.63 -1.58
N MET A 347 3.59 -25.85 -1.70
CA MET A 347 3.56 -24.53 -2.29
C MET A 347 3.19 -24.57 -3.79
N LYS A 348 3.77 -25.50 -4.55
CA LYS A 348 3.39 -25.72 -5.96
C LYS A 348 1.93 -26.13 -6.09
N TRP A 349 1.42 -26.94 -5.16
CA TRP A 349 0.02 -27.32 -5.17
C TRP A 349 -0.89 -26.12 -4.94
N LEU A 350 -0.60 -25.27 -3.94
CA LEU A 350 -1.34 -24.03 -3.68
C LEU A 350 -1.31 -23.08 -4.88
N GLN A 351 -0.15 -22.89 -5.49
CA GLN A 351 0.01 -22.07 -6.70
C GLN A 351 -0.75 -22.64 -7.90
N GLY A 352 -0.89 -23.96 -7.96
CA GLY A 352 -1.61 -24.65 -9.02
C GLY A 352 -3.13 -24.65 -8.87
N LEU A 353 -3.70 -24.12 -7.78
CA LEU A 353 -5.15 -24.01 -7.61
C LEU A 353 -5.75 -22.97 -8.56
N ALA A 354 -7.03 -23.12 -8.90
CA ALA A 354 -7.75 -22.12 -9.67
C ALA A 354 -7.92 -20.81 -8.90
N ALA A 355 -8.14 -20.89 -7.58
CA ALA A 355 -8.16 -19.76 -6.68
C ALA A 355 -7.85 -20.17 -5.23
N ILE A 356 -7.23 -19.25 -4.49
CA ILE A 356 -7.14 -19.25 -3.03
C ILE A 356 -7.98 -18.05 -2.57
N ILE A 357 -9.14 -18.33 -1.98
CA ILE A 357 -10.05 -17.31 -1.47
C ILE A 357 -9.80 -17.15 0.02
N ILE A 358 -9.58 -15.93 0.47
CA ILE A 358 -9.41 -15.60 1.88
C ILE A 358 -10.39 -14.50 2.24
N ASP A 359 -11.14 -14.69 3.33
CA ASP A 359 -11.97 -13.63 3.90
C ASP A 359 -11.10 -12.67 4.71
N PRO A 360 -10.85 -11.44 4.26
CA PRO A 360 -9.92 -10.54 4.93
C PRO A 360 -10.47 -9.95 6.24
N VAL A 361 -11.77 -10.10 6.51
CA VAL A 361 -12.40 -9.67 7.76
C VAL A 361 -12.25 -10.75 8.82
N ARG A 362 -12.46 -12.03 8.45
CA ARG A 362 -12.32 -13.18 9.34
C ARG A 362 -10.86 -13.60 9.53
N CYS A 363 -10.03 -13.42 8.49
CA CYS A 363 -8.65 -13.87 8.41
C CYS A 363 -7.68 -12.75 8.00
N PRO A 364 -7.58 -11.65 8.77
CA PRO A 364 -6.75 -10.50 8.41
C PRO A 364 -5.25 -10.81 8.37
N ALA A 365 -4.75 -11.67 9.28
CA ALA A 365 -3.33 -12.04 9.32
C ALA A 365 -2.98 -12.97 8.14
N THR A 366 -3.80 -13.97 7.87
CA THR A 366 -3.65 -14.87 6.71
C THR A 366 -3.69 -14.09 5.39
N ALA A 367 -4.67 -13.18 5.25
CA ALA A 367 -4.80 -12.33 4.06
C ALA A 367 -3.55 -11.47 3.86
N ALA A 368 -2.99 -10.95 4.95
CA ALA A 368 -1.76 -10.20 4.94
C ALA A 368 -0.56 -11.07 4.49
N GLU A 369 -0.32 -12.21 5.14
CA GLU A 369 0.80 -13.10 4.79
C GLU A 369 0.72 -13.56 3.34
N PHE A 370 -0.41 -14.09 2.88
CA PHE A 370 -0.55 -14.56 1.50
C PHE A 370 -0.35 -13.45 0.46
N SER A 371 -0.82 -12.23 0.76
CA SER A 371 -0.67 -11.09 -0.15
C SER A 371 0.77 -10.60 -0.26
N GLU A 372 1.56 -10.81 0.77
CA GLU A 372 2.91 -10.25 0.89
C GLU A 372 4.01 -11.26 0.67
N TYR A 373 3.65 -12.53 0.64
CA TYR A 373 4.62 -13.59 0.45
C TYR A 373 5.21 -13.53 -0.95
N LYS A 374 6.49 -13.20 -1.02
CA LYS A 374 7.22 -12.92 -2.26
C LYS A 374 8.46 -13.76 -2.34
N TYR A 375 8.81 -14.15 -3.56
CA TYR A 375 10.14 -14.68 -3.82
C TYR A 375 11.21 -13.65 -3.43
N GLU A 376 12.27 -14.11 -2.81
CA GLU A 376 13.46 -13.31 -2.59
C GLU A 376 14.12 -12.97 -3.94
N ARG A 377 14.75 -11.81 -3.99
CA ARG A 377 15.51 -11.37 -5.15
C ARG A 377 16.95 -11.10 -4.75
N ASP A 378 17.87 -11.43 -5.63
CA ASP A 378 19.25 -10.99 -5.48
C ASP A 378 19.32 -9.47 -5.50
N PRO A 379 19.83 -8.82 -4.44
CA PRO A 379 19.86 -7.36 -4.36
C PRO A 379 20.66 -6.67 -5.47
N ARG A 380 21.60 -7.42 -6.08
CA ARG A 380 22.52 -6.88 -7.09
C ARG A 380 21.99 -7.08 -8.49
N THR A 381 21.41 -8.25 -8.79
CA THR A 381 20.95 -8.61 -10.15
C THR A 381 19.44 -8.39 -10.34
N GLY A 382 18.66 -8.32 -9.25
CA GLY A 382 17.20 -8.29 -9.29
C GLY A 382 16.55 -9.63 -9.67
N GLU A 383 17.34 -10.67 -9.91
CA GLU A 383 16.84 -11.99 -10.26
C GLU A 383 16.14 -12.66 -9.07
N VAL A 384 15.11 -13.45 -9.37
CA VAL A 384 14.37 -14.21 -8.37
C VAL A 384 15.25 -15.35 -7.87
N LEU A 385 15.48 -15.40 -6.55
CA LEU A 385 16.22 -16.49 -5.93
C LEU A 385 15.36 -17.75 -5.86
N PRO A 386 15.95 -18.94 -6.03
CA PRO A 386 15.24 -20.20 -5.94
C PRO A 386 14.86 -20.50 -4.48
N GLY A 387 13.59 -20.84 -4.27
CA GLY A 387 13.07 -21.20 -2.94
C GLY A 387 11.94 -20.32 -2.49
N TYR A 388 11.48 -20.57 -1.28
CA TYR A 388 10.43 -19.78 -0.61
C TYR A 388 11.02 -19.17 0.66
N PRO A 389 10.76 -17.88 0.97
CA PRO A 389 11.25 -17.27 2.20
C PRO A 389 10.73 -18.00 3.44
N ASP A 390 11.57 -18.10 4.46
CA ASP A 390 11.19 -18.70 5.76
C ASP A 390 10.99 -17.59 6.80
N VAL A 391 10.16 -16.61 6.43
CA VAL A 391 9.84 -15.46 7.27
C VAL A 391 8.40 -15.03 7.00
N ASN A 392 7.67 -14.66 8.06
CA ASN A 392 6.28 -14.19 7.99
C ASN A 392 5.37 -15.14 7.21
N ASN A 393 5.45 -16.45 7.49
CA ASN A 393 4.77 -17.53 6.77
C ASN A 393 3.97 -18.46 7.68
N HIS A 394 3.69 -18.06 8.93
CA HIS A 394 3.06 -18.89 9.94
C HIS A 394 1.64 -19.34 9.56
N HIS A 395 0.81 -18.43 9.07
CA HIS A 395 -0.52 -18.77 8.56
C HIS A 395 -0.45 -19.55 7.24
N ILE A 396 0.53 -19.24 6.39
CA ILE A 396 0.78 -20.02 5.16
C ILE A 396 1.11 -21.47 5.54
N ASP A 397 1.97 -21.68 6.52
CA ASP A 397 2.36 -23.01 6.98
C ASP A 397 1.20 -23.73 7.69
N ALA A 398 0.43 -23.03 8.53
CA ALA A 398 -0.79 -23.59 9.11
C ALA A 398 -1.78 -24.06 8.01
N VAL A 399 -2.01 -23.28 6.96
CA VAL A 399 -2.84 -23.68 5.81
C VAL A 399 -2.25 -24.89 5.08
N ARG A 400 -0.95 -24.90 4.83
CA ARG A 400 -0.27 -26.06 4.18
C ARG A 400 -0.44 -27.35 4.97
N TYR A 401 -0.37 -27.29 6.31
CA TYR A 401 -0.63 -28.42 7.18
C TYR A 401 -2.10 -28.81 7.16
N ALA A 402 -3.04 -27.85 7.22
CA ALA A 402 -4.46 -28.14 7.13
C ALA A 402 -4.80 -29.03 5.92
N VAL A 403 -4.33 -28.64 4.75
CA VAL A 403 -4.64 -29.33 3.48
C VAL A 403 -3.67 -30.45 3.11
N GLU A 404 -2.78 -30.86 4.03
CA GLU A 404 -1.79 -31.91 3.76
C GLU A 404 -2.41 -33.19 3.19
N GLY A 405 -3.50 -33.67 3.78
CA GLY A 405 -4.21 -34.86 3.31
C GLY A 405 -4.82 -34.74 1.91
N VAL A 406 -4.91 -33.52 1.37
CA VAL A 406 -5.45 -33.24 0.03
C VAL A 406 -4.33 -33.29 -1.01
N TRP A 407 -3.27 -32.52 -0.82
CA TRP A 407 -2.22 -32.42 -1.83
C TRP A 407 -1.36 -33.67 -1.91
N ARG A 408 -1.18 -34.44 -0.83
CA ARG A 408 -0.42 -35.71 -0.84
C ARG A 408 -1.13 -36.83 -1.60
N ARG A 409 -2.46 -36.90 -1.59
CA ARG A 409 -3.24 -37.91 -2.31
C ARG A 409 -3.14 -37.80 -3.84
N ARG A 410 -2.69 -36.66 -4.37
CA ARG A 410 -2.52 -36.47 -5.83
C ARG A 410 -1.11 -36.77 -6.33
N GLY A 411 -0.18 -37.06 -5.45
CA GLY A 411 1.21 -37.40 -5.78
C GLY A 411 1.52 -38.93 -5.72
N SER A 412 0.52 -39.79 -5.49
CA SER A 412 0.63 -41.24 -5.51
C SER A 412 -0.03 -41.82 -6.75
#